data_7300172a1a65bf6261e817b292ae35df
#
_entry.id   7300172a1a65bf6261e817b292ae35df
#
_cell.length_a   1.000
_cell.length_b   1.000
_cell.length_c   1.000
_cell.angle_alpha   90.00
_cell.angle_beta   90.00
_cell.angle_gamma   90.00
#
_symmetry.space_group_name_H-M   'P 1'
#
loop_
_entity.id
_entity.type
_entity.pdbx_description
1 polymer ?
#
loop_
_entity_poly.entity_id
_entity_poly.type
_entity_poly.pdbx_seq_one_letter_code
_entity_poly.pdbx_strand_id
1 'polypeptide(L)'
;VRNSTHQLHNLQVQGPKSRDVLKQIIWTRPDDASLEELGWFRFSIARIGDEHGIPLVVSRTGYTGELGYEIFCHPRDAAAVWDAVWEAGKAYNITPLGLEALDMLRVEAGLIFAGYEFSDQTDPFEAGIPFTVPLKTKQDDFIGKASLIKRKENPQRVLVGLELTGDEMAANGDCVDIGRNQV
;
A
#
# COMPACT_ATOMS: atom_id res chain seq x y z
N VAL A 1 2.83 22.74 -5.21
CA VAL A 1 3.15 21.30 -5.34
C VAL A 1 4.57 21.19 -5.90
N ARG A 2 5.39 20.34 -5.30
CA ARG A 2 6.77 20.07 -5.73
C ARG A 2 6.93 18.59 -6.00
N ASN A 3 7.53 18.23 -7.14
CA ASN A 3 7.88 16.85 -7.44
C ASN A 3 9.21 16.50 -6.74
N SER A 4 9.19 15.49 -5.89
CA SER A 4 10.36 14.99 -5.13
C SER A 4 10.72 13.54 -5.49
N THR A 5 10.22 13.00 -6.59
CA THR A 5 10.42 11.60 -7.00
C THR A 5 11.88 11.17 -6.99
N HIS A 6 12.80 12.02 -7.45
CA HIS A 6 14.23 11.71 -7.48
C HIS A 6 14.98 12.02 -6.18
N GLN A 7 14.28 12.49 -5.15
CA GLN A 7 14.88 12.88 -3.86
C GLN A 7 14.63 11.86 -2.77
N LEU A 8 13.70 10.92 -2.99
CA LEU A 8 13.34 9.88 -2.04
C LEU A 8 13.38 8.51 -2.72
N HIS A 9 13.97 7.56 -2.03
CA HIS A 9 13.91 6.14 -2.34
C HIS A 9 12.94 5.47 -1.37
N ASN A 10 12.11 4.56 -1.88
CA ASN A 10 11.18 3.77 -1.07
C ASN A 10 11.65 2.30 -1.07
N LEU A 11 11.74 1.73 0.12
CA LEU A 11 11.95 0.31 0.35
C LEU A 11 10.79 -0.22 1.18
N GLN A 12 10.20 -1.35 0.76
CA GLN A 12 9.11 -1.99 1.50
C GLN A 12 9.61 -3.25 2.22
N VAL A 13 9.21 -3.40 3.48
CA VAL A 13 9.41 -4.62 4.27
C VAL A 13 8.04 -5.08 4.74
N GLN A 14 7.53 -6.15 4.13
CA GLN A 14 6.16 -6.61 4.30
C GLN A 14 6.12 -8.04 4.87
N GLY A 15 5.01 -8.37 5.53
CA GLY A 15 4.76 -9.66 6.13
C GLY A 15 4.75 -9.63 7.67
N PRO A 16 4.24 -10.68 8.32
CA PRO A 16 4.00 -10.70 9.77
C PRO A 16 5.27 -10.54 10.62
N LYS A 17 6.45 -10.82 10.06
CA LYS A 17 7.77 -10.66 10.71
C LYS A 17 8.44 -9.31 10.42
N SER A 18 7.85 -8.45 9.61
CA SER A 18 8.44 -7.17 9.21
C SER A 18 8.85 -6.29 10.41
N ARG A 19 8.01 -6.24 11.46
CA ARG A 19 8.31 -5.52 12.70
C ARG A 19 9.51 -6.11 13.41
N ASP A 20 9.58 -7.43 13.52
CA ASP A 20 10.67 -8.13 14.23
C ASP A 20 12.01 -7.94 13.53
N VAL A 21 12.02 -7.83 12.21
CA VAL A 21 13.19 -7.47 11.41
C VAL A 21 13.60 -6.03 11.70
N LEU A 22 12.68 -5.10 11.52
CA LEU A 22 13.00 -3.67 11.51
C LEU A 22 13.33 -3.11 12.90
N LYS A 23 12.73 -3.63 13.96
CA LYS A 23 13.04 -3.18 15.34
C LYS A 23 14.49 -3.42 15.77
N GLN A 24 15.23 -4.27 15.06
CA GLN A 24 16.65 -4.53 15.35
C GLN A 24 17.56 -3.43 14.83
N ILE A 25 17.11 -2.69 13.83
CA ILE A 25 17.94 -1.74 13.07
C ILE A 25 17.37 -0.33 13.03
N ILE A 26 16.10 -0.13 13.37
CA ILE A 26 15.45 1.19 13.34
C ILE A 26 15.48 1.80 14.74
N TRP A 27 16.08 2.95 14.83
CA TRP A 27 16.05 3.84 15.98
C TRP A 27 15.08 5.00 15.74
N THR A 28 14.25 5.28 16.74
CA THR A 28 13.36 6.45 16.77
C THR A 28 13.74 7.33 17.96
N ARG A 29 13.49 8.62 17.85
CA ARG A 29 13.71 9.51 19.02
C ARG A 29 12.77 9.12 20.16
N PRO A 30 13.17 9.37 21.42
CA PRO A 30 12.33 9.04 22.59
C PRO A 30 10.92 9.67 22.57
N ASP A 31 10.77 10.82 21.92
CA ASP A 31 9.49 11.55 21.81
C ASP A 31 8.67 11.15 20.57
N ASP A 32 9.22 10.33 19.69
CA ASP A 32 8.54 9.81 18.49
C ASP A 32 8.04 8.37 18.74
N ALA A 33 6.98 7.98 18.05
CA ALA A 33 6.46 6.62 18.16
C ALA A 33 7.51 5.58 17.71
N SER A 34 7.76 4.58 18.55
CA SER A 34 8.54 3.40 18.19
C SER A 34 7.82 2.55 17.14
N LEU A 35 8.49 1.56 16.56
CA LEU A 35 7.86 0.64 15.61
C LEU A 35 6.73 -0.17 16.25
N GLU A 36 6.82 -0.48 17.52
CA GLU A 36 5.77 -1.18 18.28
C GLU A 36 4.53 -0.31 18.48
N GLU A 37 4.72 0.99 18.71
CA GLU A 37 3.67 1.96 18.97
C GLU A 37 3.09 2.56 17.68
N LEU A 38 3.82 2.46 16.57
CA LEU A 38 3.43 3.06 15.30
C LEU A 38 2.10 2.49 14.81
N GLY A 39 1.07 3.33 14.81
CA GLY A 39 -0.26 2.97 14.35
C GLY A 39 -0.34 2.82 12.83
N TRP A 40 -1.38 2.15 12.35
CA TRP A 40 -1.64 2.00 10.92
C TRP A 40 -1.83 3.37 10.25
N PHE A 41 -1.26 3.55 9.07
CA PHE A 41 -1.21 4.83 8.32
C PHE A 41 -0.57 5.99 9.11
N ARG A 42 0.40 5.67 9.98
CA ARG A 42 1.23 6.64 10.69
C ARG A 42 2.68 6.45 10.28
N PHE A 43 3.47 7.48 10.48
CA PHE A 43 4.92 7.45 10.23
C PHE A 43 5.69 8.03 11.42
N SER A 44 6.95 7.67 11.51
CA SER A 44 7.95 8.25 12.42
C SER A 44 9.18 8.70 11.65
N ILE A 45 9.82 9.74 12.16
CA ILE A 45 11.19 10.08 11.75
C ILE A 45 12.14 9.16 12.50
N ALA A 46 12.99 8.50 11.75
CA ALA A 46 13.81 7.42 12.28
C ALA A 46 15.22 7.43 11.69
N ARG A 47 16.05 6.51 12.15
CA ARG A 47 17.40 6.28 11.64
C ARG A 47 17.71 4.79 11.60
N ILE A 48 18.63 4.40 10.73
CA ILE A 48 19.24 3.06 10.80
C ILE A 48 20.37 3.11 11.84
N GLY A 49 20.33 2.19 12.79
CA GLY A 49 21.35 2.01 13.82
C GLY A 49 21.06 2.79 15.10
N ASP A 50 21.52 4.03 15.18
CA ASP A 50 21.41 4.87 16.35
C ASP A 50 21.07 6.34 16.00
N GLU A 51 21.21 7.24 16.97
CA GLU A 51 20.93 8.68 16.81
C GLU A 51 21.81 9.40 15.79
N HIS A 52 22.92 8.80 15.38
CA HIS A 52 23.84 9.32 14.36
C HIS A 52 23.73 8.59 13.02
N GLY A 53 22.89 7.55 12.96
CA GLY A 53 22.73 6.69 11.80
C GLY A 53 22.03 7.34 10.61
N ILE A 54 21.78 6.56 9.55
CA ILE A 54 21.19 7.02 8.31
C ILE A 54 19.76 7.54 8.55
N PRO A 55 19.47 8.81 8.24
CA PRO A 55 18.12 9.37 8.44
C PRO A 55 17.12 8.78 7.44
N LEU A 56 15.93 8.49 7.94
CA LEU A 56 14.82 7.96 7.15
C LEU A 56 13.45 8.32 7.76
N VAL A 57 12.42 8.09 6.99
CA VAL A 57 11.04 8.05 7.48
C VAL A 57 10.58 6.61 7.39
N VAL A 58 10.01 6.09 8.45
CA VAL A 58 9.35 4.79 8.46
C VAL A 58 7.84 4.98 8.61
N SER A 59 7.05 4.38 7.73
CA SER A 59 5.60 4.40 7.83
C SER A 59 5.04 2.98 7.95
N ARG A 60 3.98 2.83 8.75
CA ARG A 60 3.24 1.58 8.83
C ARG A 60 2.19 1.53 7.73
N THR A 61 2.68 1.31 6.53
CA THR A 61 1.93 1.22 5.28
C THR A 61 2.47 0.08 4.43
N GLY A 62 1.71 -0.34 3.42
CA GLY A 62 2.12 -1.39 2.50
C GLY A 62 1.04 -1.70 1.49
N TYR A 63 1.36 -2.59 0.56
CA TYR A 63 0.51 -2.95 -0.57
C TYR A 63 0.37 -4.47 -0.73
N THR A 64 0.40 -5.20 0.40
CA THR A 64 0.33 -6.67 0.42
C THR A 64 -0.82 -7.24 1.25
N GLY A 65 -1.57 -6.36 1.94
CA GLY A 65 -2.58 -6.79 2.90
C GLY A 65 -2.03 -7.26 4.24
N GLU A 66 -0.71 -7.40 4.38
CA GLU A 66 -0.03 -7.87 5.59
C GLU A 66 0.50 -6.72 6.45
N LEU A 67 0.93 -7.04 7.67
CA LEU A 67 1.73 -6.12 8.47
C LEU A 67 2.97 -5.73 7.68
N GLY A 68 3.20 -4.44 7.51
CA GLY A 68 4.34 -3.97 6.75
C GLY A 68 4.71 -2.54 7.02
N TYR A 69 5.89 -2.20 6.53
CA TYR A 69 6.46 -0.87 6.66
C TYR A 69 7.08 -0.42 5.33
N GLU A 70 6.97 0.86 5.07
CA GLU A 70 7.68 1.54 3.99
C GLU A 70 8.74 2.44 4.60
N ILE A 71 9.95 2.37 4.04
CA ILE A 71 11.12 3.11 4.48
C ILE A 71 11.51 4.08 3.39
N PHE A 72 11.46 5.37 3.70
CA PHE A 72 11.84 6.42 2.77
C PHE A 72 13.19 7.00 3.20
N CYS A 73 14.17 6.94 2.33
CA CYS A 73 15.50 7.46 2.57
C CYS A 73 16.01 8.28 1.36
N HIS A 74 17.13 8.98 1.55
CA HIS A 74 17.78 9.63 0.42
C HIS A 74 18.37 8.57 -0.53
N PRO A 75 18.28 8.73 -1.87
CA PRO A 75 18.76 7.74 -2.83
C PRO A 75 20.21 7.31 -2.66
N ARG A 76 21.11 8.21 -2.21
CA ARG A 76 22.51 7.88 -1.94
C ARG A 76 22.70 6.83 -0.84
N ASP A 77 21.73 6.72 0.07
CA ASP A 77 21.77 5.82 1.23
C ASP A 77 20.99 4.52 0.99
N ALA A 78 20.30 4.40 -0.15
CA ALA A 78 19.38 3.30 -0.45
C ALA A 78 20.03 1.91 -0.37
N ALA A 79 21.24 1.76 -0.89
CA ALA A 79 21.96 0.49 -0.84
C ALA A 79 22.32 0.10 0.61
N ALA A 80 22.80 1.04 1.40
CA ALA A 80 23.15 0.79 2.81
C ALA A 80 21.90 0.44 3.65
N VAL A 81 20.76 1.09 3.37
CA VAL A 81 19.48 0.76 4.03
C VAL A 81 19.01 -0.64 3.61
N TRP A 82 19.11 -0.98 2.32
CA TRP A 82 18.80 -2.32 1.84
C TRP A 82 19.64 -3.40 2.54
N ASP A 83 20.96 -3.21 2.59
CA ASP A 83 21.89 -4.16 3.20
C ASP A 83 21.59 -4.35 4.68
N ALA A 84 21.29 -3.27 5.42
CA ALA A 84 20.91 -3.34 6.83
C ALA A 84 19.61 -4.15 7.04
N VAL A 85 18.60 -3.90 6.22
CA VAL A 85 17.32 -4.65 6.25
C VAL A 85 17.55 -6.12 5.91
N TRP A 86 18.35 -6.38 4.86
CA TRP A 86 18.66 -7.73 4.41
C TRP A 86 19.38 -8.54 5.49
N GLU A 87 20.41 -7.97 6.11
CA GLU A 87 21.15 -8.64 7.19
C GLU A 87 20.23 -8.94 8.40
N ALA A 88 19.44 -7.97 8.85
CA ALA A 88 18.51 -8.17 9.95
C ALA A 88 17.42 -9.21 9.63
N GLY A 89 17.04 -9.31 8.35
CA GLY A 89 16.00 -10.21 7.87
C GLY A 89 16.44 -11.68 7.72
N LYS A 90 17.73 -11.95 7.62
CA LYS A 90 18.26 -13.33 7.39
C LYS A 90 17.73 -14.34 8.40
N ALA A 91 17.68 -13.97 9.69
CA ALA A 91 17.17 -14.82 10.75
C ALA A 91 15.66 -15.11 10.65
N TYR A 92 14.95 -14.35 9.81
CA TYR A 92 13.50 -14.47 9.58
C TYR A 92 13.16 -15.00 8.18
N ASN A 93 14.17 -15.47 7.44
CA ASN A 93 14.03 -15.96 6.06
C ASN A 93 13.45 -14.88 5.13
N ILE A 94 13.95 -13.64 5.23
CA ILE A 94 13.54 -12.56 4.32
C ILE A 94 13.83 -12.95 2.88
N THR A 95 12.89 -12.65 1.99
CA THR A 95 13.00 -12.98 0.57
C THR A 95 12.70 -11.74 -0.26
N PRO A 96 13.47 -11.45 -1.33
CA PRO A 96 13.14 -10.35 -2.22
C PRO A 96 11.86 -10.69 -2.99
N LEU A 97 10.99 -9.69 -3.11
CA LEU A 97 9.70 -9.82 -3.77
C LEU A 97 9.73 -9.09 -5.11
N GLY A 98 9.34 -9.77 -6.18
CA GLY A 98 9.17 -9.18 -7.52
C GLY A 98 7.80 -8.51 -7.68
N LEU A 99 7.65 -7.67 -8.71
CA LEU A 99 6.42 -6.93 -8.97
C LEU A 99 5.22 -7.84 -9.28
N GLU A 100 5.44 -8.95 -9.98
CA GLU A 100 4.37 -9.92 -10.28
C GLU A 100 3.83 -10.58 -9.00
N ALA A 101 4.71 -10.97 -8.08
CA ALA A 101 4.29 -11.51 -6.80
C ALA A 101 3.60 -10.45 -5.93
N LEU A 102 4.03 -9.18 -5.99
CA LEU A 102 3.34 -8.09 -5.33
C LEU A 102 1.93 -7.88 -5.89
N ASP A 103 1.78 -8.01 -7.22
CA ASP A 103 0.47 -7.90 -7.88
C ASP A 103 -0.49 -9.01 -7.40
N MET A 104 -0.01 -10.24 -7.31
CA MET A 104 -0.80 -11.34 -6.74
C MET A 104 -1.24 -11.07 -5.30
N LEU A 105 -0.33 -10.64 -4.44
CA LEU A 105 -0.62 -10.34 -3.03
C LEU A 105 -1.63 -9.21 -2.87
N ARG A 106 -1.50 -8.12 -3.66
CA ARG A 106 -2.44 -7.00 -3.57
C ARG A 106 -3.84 -7.39 -4.06
N VAL A 107 -3.95 -8.25 -5.10
CA VAL A 107 -5.23 -8.77 -5.58
C VAL A 107 -5.90 -9.63 -4.52
N GLU A 108 -5.18 -10.55 -3.90
CA GLU A 108 -5.68 -11.38 -2.79
C GLU A 108 -6.16 -10.52 -1.61
N ALA A 109 -5.49 -9.39 -1.35
CA ALA A 109 -5.88 -8.44 -0.31
C ALA A 109 -7.02 -7.48 -0.73
N GLY A 110 -7.52 -7.55 -1.96
CA GLY A 110 -8.55 -6.66 -2.49
C GLY A 110 -8.07 -5.21 -2.69
N LEU A 111 -6.76 -5.00 -2.87
CA LEU A 111 -6.18 -3.68 -3.10
C LEU A 111 -6.18 -3.37 -4.59
N ILE A 112 -6.69 -2.20 -4.94
CA ILE A 112 -6.88 -1.77 -6.33
C ILE A 112 -5.63 -1.08 -6.89
N PHE A 113 -5.43 -1.19 -8.21
CA PHE A 113 -4.32 -0.58 -8.92
C PHE A 113 -4.81 0.27 -10.10
N ALA A 114 -4.26 1.46 -10.25
CA ALA A 114 -4.62 2.37 -11.33
C ALA A 114 -4.26 1.79 -12.71
N GLY A 115 -5.20 1.84 -13.64
CA GLY A 115 -5.05 1.25 -14.98
C GLY A 115 -5.49 -0.22 -15.07
N TYR A 116 -5.79 -0.86 -13.94
CA TYR A 116 -6.36 -2.22 -13.86
C TYR A 116 -7.80 -2.16 -13.36
N GLU A 117 -8.02 -2.02 -12.05
CA GLU A 117 -9.36 -1.99 -11.46
C GLU A 117 -10.04 -0.63 -11.63
N PHE A 118 -9.31 0.44 -11.82
CA PHE A 118 -9.87 1.77 -12.01
C PHE A 118 -9.03 2.67 -12.93
N SER A 119 -9.68 3.66 -13.50
CA SER A 119 -9.06 4.70 -14.33
C SER A 119 -9.68 6.07 -14.00
N ASP A 120 -9.38 7.08 -14.80
CA ASP A 120 -10.00 8.41 -14.74
C ASP A 120 -11.50 8.40 -15.12
N GLN A 121 -12.01 7.26 -15.65
CA GLN A 121 -13.42 7.06 -15.96
C GLN A 121 -14.18 6.31 -14.85
N THR A 122 -13.52 5.95 -13.77
CA THR A 122 -14.08 5.17 -12.66
C THR A 122 -14.24 6.06 -11.43
N ASP A 123 -15.44 6.11 -10.85
CA ASP A 123 -15.62 6.84 -9.60
C ASP A 123 -15.27 5.99 -8.36
N PRO A 124 -15.08 6.61 -7.19
CA PRO A 124 -14.70 5.88 -5.98
C PRO A 124 -15.74 4.87 -5.48
N PHE A 125 -17.01 5.03 -5.85
CA PHE A 125 -18.06 4.09 -5.47
C PHE A 125 -18.00 2.84 -6.33
N GLU A 126 -17.78 2.99 -7.62
CA GLU A 126 -17.55 1.90 -8.56
C GLU A 126 -16.27 1.12 -8.20
N ALA A 127 -15.21 1.84 -7.80
CA ALA A 127 -13.93 1.24 -7.41
C ALA A 127 -13.92 0.58 -6.01
N GLY A 128 -15.06 0.57 -5.30
CA GLY A 128 -15.18 -0.08 -4.00
C GLY A 128 -14.50 0.67 -2.84
N ILE A 129 -14.14 1.96 -3.00
CA ILE A 129 -13.48 2.79 -1.99
C ILE A 129 -14.32 3.99 -1.51
N PRO A 130 -15.62 3.83 -1.23
CA PRO A 130 -16.51 4.93 -0.82
C PRO A 130 -16.06 5.62 0.48
N PHE A 131 -15.29 4.93 1.32
CA PHE A 131 -14.78 5.46 2.58
C PHE A 131 -13.77 6.60 2.39
N THR A 132 -13.17 6.73 1.20
CA THR A 132 -12.25 7.83 0.87
C THR A 132 -13.00 9.15 0.59
N VAL A 133 -14.31 9.10 0.42
CA VAL A 133 -15.15 10.25 0.06
C VAL A 133 -15.98 10.71 1.26
N PRO A 134 -15.54 11.71 2.03
CA PRO A 134 -16.15 12.10 3.30
C PRO A 134 -17.38 13.03 3.09
N LEU A 135 -18.36 12.61 2.30
CA LEU A 135 -19.55 13.43 1.99
C LEU A 135 -20.38 13.83 3.20
N LYS A 136 -20.36 13.01 4.26
CA LYS A 136 -21.15 13.28 5.49
C LYS A 136 -20.39 14.09 6.53
N THR A 137 -19.08 13.94 6.59
CA THR A 137 -18.25 14.46 7.70
C THR A 137 -17.52 15.75 7.32
N LYS A 138 -17.24 15.97 6.03
CA LYS A 138 -16.58 17.18 5.56
C LYS A 138 -17.62 18.23 5.17
N GLN A 139 -17.70 19.31 5.94
CA GLN A 139 -18.62 20.42 5.70
C GLN A 139 -18.17 21.29 4.52
N ASP A 140 -16.85 21.49 4.39
CA ASP A 140 -16.28 22.29 3.30
C ASP A 140 -16.63 21.74 1.93
N ASP A 141 -16.74 22.62 0.97
CA ASP A 141 -16.83 22.24 -0.44
C ASP A 141 -15.48 21.79 -0.99
N PHE A 142 -15.51 20.95 -2.01
CA PHE A 142 -14.33 20.48 -2.73
C PHE A 142 -14.66 20.13 -4.18
N ILE A 143 -13.65 20.14 -5.04
CA ILE A 143 -13.79 19.85 -6.47
C ILE A 143 -14.42 18.45 -6.65
N GLY A 144 -15.55 18.39 -7.37
CA GLY A 144 -16.25 17.14 -7.66
C GLY A 144 -17.32 16.73 -6.63
N LYS A 145 -17.48 17.42 -5.49
CA LYS A 145 -18.45 17.05 -4.43
C LYS A 145 -19.86 16.84 -4.96
N ALA A 146 -20.38 17.79 -5.75
CA ALA A 146 -21.73 17.70 -6.31
C ALA A 146 -21.90 16.51 -7.27
N SER A 147 -20.88 16.20 -8.08
CA SER A 147 -20.87 15.04 -8.97
C SER A 147 -20.83 13.73 -8.19
N LEU A 148 -20.02 13.66 -7.14
CA LEU A 148 -19.91 12.47 -6.28
C LEU A 148 -21.20 12.19 -5.52
N ILE A 149 -21.95 13.21 -5.09
CA ILE A 149 -23.29 13.04 -4.49
C ILE A 149 -24.22 12.34 -5.49
N LYS A 150 -24.28 12.84 -6.73
CA LYS A 150 -25.12 12.24 -7.78
C LYS A 150 -24.72 10.81 -8.12
N ARG A 151 -23.40 10.53 -8.19
CA ARG A 151 -22.88 9.18 -8.46
C ARG A 151 -23.23 8.20 -7.35
N LYS A 152 -23.14 8.64 -6.11
CA LYS A 152 -23.51 7.82 -4.95
C LYS A 152 -24.98 7.41 -4.95
N GLU A 153 -25.87 8.32 -5.40
CA GLU A 153 -27.30 8.05 -5.51
C GLU A 153 -27.65 7.12 -6.69
N ASN A 154 -26.79 7.09 -7.72
CA ASN A 154 -27.00 6.34 -8.95
C ASN A 154 -25.74 5.53 -9.31
N PRO A 155 -25.39 4.48 -8.56
CA PRO A 155 -24.24 3.64 -8.85
C PRO A 155 -24.46 2.90 -10.18
N GLN A 156 -23.42 2.90 -11.06
CA GLN A 156 -23.50 2.30 -12.39
C GLN A 156 -22.92 0.88 -12.37
N ARG A 157 -21.77 0.70 -11.74
CA ARG A 157 -21.02 -0.56 -11.68
C ARG A 157 -20.49 -0.75 -10.26
N VAL A 158 -20.12 -1.97 -9.95
CA VAL A 158 -19.47 -2.31 -8.68
C VAL A 158 -18.31 -3.25 -8.98
N LEU A 159 -17.13 -2.90 -8.46
CA LEU A 159 -16.00 -3.81 -8.48
C LEU A 159 -16.27 -4.97 -7.51
N VAL A 160 -16.06 -6.20 -7.98
CA VAL A 160 -16.21 -7.42 -7.18
C VAL A 160 -14.96 -8.27 -7.31
N GLY A 161 -14.61 -8.99 -6.24
CA GLY A 161 -13.62 -10.05 -6.27
C GLY A 161 -14.26 -11.36 -6.68
N LEU A 162 -13.55 -12.17 -7.46
CA LEU A 162 -13.95 -13.51 -7.83
C LEU A 162 -12.98 -14.51 -7.22
N GLU A 163 -13.50 -15.53 -6.58
CA GLU A 163 -12.73 -16.69 -6.15
C GLU A 163 -12.92 -17.80 -7.18
N LEU A 164 -11.81 -18.22 -7.80
CA LEU A 164 -11.82 -19.24 -8.82
C LEU A 164 -11.63 -20.62 -8.20
N THR A 165 -12.33 -21.62 -8.73
CA THR A 165 -12.14 -23.01 -8.35
C THR A 165 -11.23 -23.71 -9.36
N GLY A 166 -10.16 -24.36 -8.87
CA GLY A 166 -9.16 -25.03 -9.70
C GLY A 166 -7.84 -24.25 -9.78
N ASP A 167 -6.95 -24.72 -10.65
CA ASP A 167 -5.57 -24.21 -10.77
C ASP A 167 -5.38 -23.26 -11.97
N GLU A 168 -6.43 -23.02 -12.75
CA GLU A 168 -6.35 -22.11 -13.89
C GLU A 168 -6.58 -20.66 -13.45
N MET A 169 -5.69 -19.78 -13.87
CA MET A 169 -5.81 -18.34 -13.63
C MET A 169 -6.64 -17.68 -14.73
N ALA A 170 -7.54 -16.78 -14.34
CA ALA A 170 -8.23 -15.92 -15.31
C ALA A 170 -7.23 -14.95 -15.97
N ALA A 171 -7.42 -14.73 -17.25
CA ALA A 171 -6.64 -13.78 -18.04
C ALA A 171 -7.43 -12.50 -18.32
N ASN A 172 -6.71 -11.44 -18.67
CA ASN A 172 -7.35 -10.21 -19.11
C ASN A 172 -8.19 -10.45 -20.38
N GLY A 173 -9.47 -10.14 -20.29
CA GLY A 173 -10.43 -10.35 -21.38
C GLY A 173 -11.23 -11.64 -21.30
N ASP A 174 -11.00 -12.48 -20.29
CA ASP A 174 -11.87 -13.61 -20.00
C ASP A 174 -13.26 -13.11 -19.63
N CYS A 175 -14.26 -13.86 -20.10
CA CYS A 175 -15.66 -13.52 -19.86
C CYS A 175 -16.17 -14.14 -18.57
N VAL A 176 -17.01 -13.40 -17.88
CA VAL A 176 -17.79 -13.91 -16.75
C VAL A 176 -19.24 -14.04 -17.19
N ASP A 177 -19.80 -15.25 -17.07
CA ASP A 177 -21.15 -15.55 -17.47
C ASP A 177 -22.02 -15.94 -16.28
N ILE A 178 -23.23 -15.42 -16.21
CA ILE A 178 -24.27 -15.87 -15.29
C ILE A 178 -25.36 -16.58 -16.12
N GLY A 179 -25.31 -17.90 -16.15
CA GLY A 179 -26.18 -18.71 -16.98
C GLY A 179 -25.84 -18.55 -18.47
N ARG A 180 -26.71 -17.86 -19.22
CA ARG A 180 -26.51 -17.58 -20.66
C ARG A 180 -26.13 -16.11 -20.93
N ASN A 181 -25.95 -15.32 -19.91
CA ASN A 181 -25.69 -13.89 -20.00
C ASN A 181 -24.25 -13.60 -19.59
N GLN A 182 -23.52 -12.93 -20.44
CA GLN A 182 -22.25 -12.33 -20.10
C GLN A 182 -22.48 -11.11 -19.19
N VAL A 183 -21.67 -10.98 -18.15
CA VAL A 183 -21.77 -9.91 -17.13
C VAL A 183 -20.65 -8.88 -17.30
#